data_7583b95913ee0e74370789ceb55132c2
#
_entry.id   7583b95913ee0e74370789ceb55132c2
#
_cell.length_a   1.000
_cell.length_b   1.000
_cell.length_c   1.000
_cell.angle_alpha   90.00
_cell.angle_beta   90.00
_cell.angle_gamma   90.00
#
_symmetry.space_group_name_H-M   'P 1'
#
loop_
_entity.id
_entity.type
_entity.pdbx_description
1 polymer ?
#
loop_
_entity_poly.entity_id
_entity_poly.type
_entity_poly.pdbx_seq_one_letter_code
_entity_poly.pdbx_strand_id
1 'polypeptide(L)'
;METLNNVSTAEKKSAVLADAILESFPKTFEGKVLFYIAIAFSTFQLLTAAHIVDVPTQILRATHVGFLSLIALPLIGALKNYKIGLRYLLWFLGIIGFTVAMYQYIEYNNLIVRSGSPTANDVFFGVLALIVIFVTAWIIMGPSLPIISGFFLAYCFFGNYLPGIFQHRGYSFSQIIEQLTYGTEGIYGVPVYVSSTYIFLFILFGSFLERAGMIKFFTDVSLGLVGHKIGGPAKVAVISSGLMGTISGSGVANVVTTGQFTIPLMKSFGYRSAFAGGVEATSSMGGQIMPPVMGAVAFIMAETLGVKYFEVCKAAIIPAFFYYLSTFWMVHIEAAKNKLYGMPKNELPSALYAIKTKWYLILPVVVLVYLLFSGYTPLYSGTIGLILTTFLILGSSIVLGFSSKTIRFIFWIALGFVSSGFFKMGSPVIMFTLLVLIVWNFLSKGGRNTLTNCRDALAEGAKTALPVGIACAIVGIVIGTLTLTGIASTIGQVIISVGKSSIFLSLVLTMIISLILGMGIPTIPNYIITSAVAGPALLELGVPLIVSHMFVFYFGILADLTPPVALACFAAAPIAKEKG
;
A
#
# COMPACT_ATOMS: atom_id res chain seq x y z
N MET A 1 28.70 -22.37 -5.00
CA MET A 1 28.41 -21.95 -3.60
C MET A 1 28.60 -20.45 -3.36
N GLU A 2 29.61 -19.78 -3.93
CA GLU A 2 29.78 -18.32 -3.80
C GLU A 2 28.71 -17.47 -4.47
N THR A 3 28.17 -17.90 -5.60
CA THR A 3 27.06 -17.21 -6.30
C THR A 3 25.74 -17.25 -5.53
N LEU A 4 25.45 -18.35 -4.82
CA LEU A 4 24.27 -18.48 -3.94
C LEU A 4 24.37 -17.59 -2.68
N ASN A 5 25.58 -17.42 -2.15
CA ASN A 5 25.81 -16.54 -1.00
C ASN A 5 25.66 -15.04 -1.36
N ASN A 6 25.99 -14.65 -2.60
CA ASN A 6 25.87 -13.27 -3.05
C ASN A 6 24.39 -12.88 -3.33
N VAL A 7 23.58 -13.80 -3.85
CA VAL A 7 22.12 -13.61 -4.03
C VAL A 7 21.46 -13.46 -2.65
N SER A 8 21.78 -14.33 -1.68
CA SER A 8 21.21 -14.26 -0.33
C SER A 8 21.56 -12.96 0.42
N THR A 9 22.73 -12.37 0.15
CA THR A 9 23.14 -11.09 0.75
C THR A 9 22.48 -9.87 0.11
N ALA A 10 22.19 -9.91 -1.18
CA ALA A 10 21.44 -8.84 -1.86
C ALA A 10 19.94 -8.85 -1.44
N GLU A 11 19.35 -10.03 -1.30
CA GLU A 11 17.98 -10.22 -0.84
C GLU A 11 17.81 -9.86 0.65
N LYS A 12 18.74 -10.22 1.51
CA LYS A 12 18.81 -9.75 2.90
C LYS A 12 18.92 -8.22 2.98
N LYS A 13 19.65 -7.59 2.07
CA LYS A 13 19.72 -6.13 1.99
C LYS A 13 18.40 -5.49 1.55
N SER A 14 17.58 -6.14 0.70
CA SER A 14 16.30 -5.59 0.25
C SER A 14 15.20 -5.70 1.33
N ALA A 15 15.14 -6.81 2.06
CA ALA A 15 14.23 -6.95 3.21
C ALA A 15 14.59 -5.96 4.33
N VAL A 16 15.88 -5.83 4.66
CA VAL A 16 16.40 -4.82 5.60
C VAL A 16 16.11 -3.38 5.12
N LEU A 17 15.89 -3.16 3.83
CA LEU A 17 15.53 -1.86 3.26
C LEU A 17 14.06 -1.50 3.49
N ALA A 18 13.16 -2.48 3.35
CA ALA A 18 11.76 -2.31 3.72
C ALA A 18 11.63 -2.01 5.23
N ASP A 19 12.42 -2.71 6.07
CA ASP A 19 12.48 -2.48 7.51
C ASP A 19 13.03 -1.08 7.85
N ALA A 20 14.04 -0.60 7.14
CA ALA A 20 14.63 0.73 7.37
C ALA A 20 13.63 1.87 7.06
N ILE A 21 12.70 1.68 6.11
CA ILE A 21 11.65 2.64 5.81
C ILE A 21 10.57 2.66 6.92
N LEU A 22 10.42 1.57 7.66
CA LEU A 22 9.50 1.48 8.80
C LEU A 22 10.08 2.09 10.09
N GLU A 23 11.41 2.34 10.16
CA GLU A 23 12.00 3.08 11.27
C GLU A 23 11.55 4.56 11.29
N SER A 24 11.54 5.18 12.45
CA SER A 24 11.20 6.60 12.61
C SER A 24 12.18 7.51 11.85
N PHE A 25 11.75 8.71 11.47
CA PHE A 25 12.65 9.70 10.87
C PHE A 25 13.88 9.94 11.75
N PRO A 26 15.10 9.99 11.17
CA PRO A 26 16.33 10.24 11.93
C PRO A 26 16.26 11.55 12.74
N LYS A 27 16.80 11.56 13.95
CA LYS A 27 16.81 12.77 14.80
C LYS A 27 17.83 13.83 14.34
N THR A 28 18.50 13.63 13.22
CA THR A 28 19.44 14.57 12.59
C THR A 28 18.71 15.76 11.97
N PHE A 29 19.45 16.82 11.61
CA PHE A 29 18.90 17.97 10.88
C PHE A 29 18.22 17.53 9.56
N GLU A 30 18.88 16.67 8.81
CA GLU A 30 18.34 16.07 7.58
C GLU A 30 17.00 15.35 7.81
N GLY A 31 16.94 14.52 8.84
CA GLY A 31 15.69 13.82 9.19
C GLY A 31 14.56 14.76 9.57
N LYS A 32 14.87 15.91 10.22
CA LYS A 32 13.86 16.95 10.49
C LYS A 32 13.37 17.61 9.20
N VAL A 33 14.27 17.93 8.26
CA VAL A 33 13.89 18.50 6.96
C VAL A 33 12.98 17.52 6.21
N LEU A 34 13.36 16.25 6.12
CA LEU A 34 12.54 15.21 5.47
C LEU A 34 11.20 15.01 6.14
N PHE A 35 11.14 15.10 7.47
CA PHE A 35 9.90 15.04 8.23
C PHE A 35 8.93 16.16 7.83
N TYR A 36 9.40 17.40 7.69
CA TYR A 36 8.54 18.50 7.26
C TYR A 36 8.17 18.41 5.78
N ILE A 37 9.05 17.91 4.91
CA ILE A 37 8.72 17.63 3.50
C ILE A 37 7.63 16.55 3.42
N ALA A 38 7.68 15.52 4.27
CA ALA A 38 6.66 14.47 4.35
C ALA A 38 5.30 15.03 4.80
N ILE A 39 5.28 15.96 5.77
CA ILE A 39 4.05 16.66 6.18
C ILE A 39 3.51 17.52 5.03
N ALA A 40 4.38 18.26 4.33
CA ALA A 40 3.97 19.07 3.18
C ALA A 40 3.36 18.19 2.08
N PHE A 41 3.95 17.03 1.80
CA PHE A 41 3.43 16.05 0.87
C PHE A 41 2.04 15.55 1.27
N SER A 42 1.87 15.10 2.52
CA SER A 42 0.56 14.66 3.03
C SER A 42 -0.48 15.78 2.99
N THR A 43 -0.09 17.00 3.32
CA THR A 43 -0.98 18.17 3.27
C THR A 43 -1.40 18.47 1.84
N PHE A 44 -0.47 18.45 0.88
CA PHE A 44 -0.78 18.62 -0.54
C PHE A 44 -1.81 17.58 -1.02
N GLN A 45 -1.58 16.31 -0.71
CA GLN A 45 -2.50 15.23 -1.09
C GLN A 45 -3.90 15.37 -0.45
N LEU A 46 -3.97 15.84 0.79
CA LEU A 46 -5.25 16.09 1.46
C LEU A 46 -6.00 17.27 0.85
N LEU A 47 -5.30 18.35 0.52
CA LEU A 47 -5.91 19.54 -0.09
C LEU A 47 -6.46 19.24 -1.49
N THR A 48 -5.76 18.43 -2.28
CA THR A 48 -6.23 17.98 -3.60
C THR A 48 -7.39 16.99 -3.48
N ALA A 49 -7.34 16.04 -2.55
CA ALA A 49 -8.42 15.08 -2.31
C ALA A 49 -9.71 15.73 -1.79
N ALA A 50 -9.58 16.82 -1.02
CA ALA A 50 -10.71 17.60 -0.53
C ALA A 50 -11.22 18.64 -1.55
N HIS A 51 -10.69 18.68 -2.78
CA HIS A 51 -10.99 19.70 -3.80
C HIS A 51 -10.86 21.15 -3.30
N ILE A 52 -9.86 21.39 -2.44
CA ILE A 52 -9.48 22.74 -2.00
C ILE A 52 -8.48 23.32 -2.98
N VAL A 53 -7.59 22.47 -3.50
CA VAL A 53 -6.64 22.77 -4.54
C VAL A 53 -6.95 21.86 -5.73
N ASP A 54 -7.53 22.43 -6.78
CA ASP A 54 -7.80 21.69 -8.01
C ASP A 54 -6.60 21.76 -8.95
N VAL A 55 -6.05 20.59 -9.25
CA VAL A 55 -4.97 20.43 -10.23
C VAL A 55 -5.34 19.34 -11.24
N PRO A 56 -4.93 19.48 -12.51
CA PRO A 56 -5.09 18.41 -13.48
C PRO A 56 -4.49 17.10 -13.00
N THR A 57 -5.15 15.98 -13.32
CA THR A 57 -4.73 14.65 -12.82
C THR A 57 -3.30 14.30 -13.21
N GLN A 58 -2.83 14.73 -14.37
CA GLN A 58 -1.44 14.51 -14.81
C GLN A 58 -0.44 15.24 -13.91
N ILE A 59 -0.73 16.49 -13.54
CA ILE A 59 0.09 17.28 -12.61
C ILE A 59 0.09 16.65 -11.21
N LEU A 60 -1.08 16.18 -10.75
CA LEU A 60 -1.18 15.47 -9.47
C LEU A 60 -0.26 14.25 -9.43
N ARG A 61 -0.28 13.42 -10.49
CA ARG A 61 0.57 12.23 -10.63
C ARG A 61 2.05 12.60 -10.65
N ALA A 62 2.43 13.59 -11.45
CA ALA A 62 3.82 14.06 -11.56
C ALA A 62 4.34 14.60 -10.22
N THR A 63 3.55 15.46 -9.54
CA THR A 63 3.90 16.01 -8.23
C THR A 63 4.02 14.93 -7.17
N HIS A 64 3.10 13.94 -7.18
CA HIS A 64 3.17 12.79 -6.29
C HIS A 64 4.51 12.04 -6.43
N VAL A 65 4.89 11.66 -7.65
CA VAL A 65 6.16 10.97 -7.93
C VAL A 65 7.37 11.83 -7.57
N GLY A 66 7.28 13.14 -7.80
CA GLY A 66 8.30 14.09 -7.41
C GLY A 66 8.56 14.09 -5.89
N PHE A 67 7.49 14.18 -5.08
CA PHE A 67 7.61 14.08 -3.62
C PHE A 67 8.12 12.72 -3.16
N LEU A 68 7.65 11.62 -3.78
CA LEU A 68 8.15 10.29 -3.46
C LEU A 68 9.67 10.19 -3.64
N SER A 69 10.20 10.67 -4.76
CA SER A 69 11.63 10.64 -5.05
C SER A 69 12.42 11.57 -4.11
N LEU A 70 11.88 12.78 -3.85
CA LEU A 70 12.49 13.78 -2.98
C LEU A 70 12.62 13.30 -1.52
N ILE A 71 11.67 12.50 -1.04
CA ILE A 71 11.71 11.97 0.32
C ILE A 71 12.50 10.67 0.37
N ALA A 72 12.25 9.74 -0.54
CA ALA A 72 12.73 8.38 -0.47
C ALA A 72 14.25 8.26 -0.56
N LEU A 73 14.86 8.93 -1.53
CA LEU A 73 16.31 8.85 -1.76
C LEU A 73 17.13 9.40 -0.59
N PRO A 74 16.89 10.63 -0.10
CA PRO A 74 17.63 11.16 1.04
C PRO A 74 17.33 10.41 2.34
N LEU A 75 16.08 9.97 2.55
CA LEU A 75 15.69 9.25 3.75
C LEU A 75 16.49 7.96 3.92
N ILE A 76 16.65 7.18 2.86
CA ILE A 76 17.46 5.96 2.90
C ILE A 76 18.93 6.29 3.12
N GLY A 77 19.44 7.34 2.49
CA GLY A 77 20.80 7.81 2.73
C GLY A 77 21.08 8.15 4.19
N ALA A 78 20.09 8.77 4.84
CA ALA A 78 20.16 9.13 6.26
C ALA A 78 20.01 7.91 7.19
N LEU A 79 19.04 7.01 6.92
CA LEU A 79 18.79 5.81 7.74
C LEU A 79 19.94 4.81 7.69
N LYS A 80 20.51 4.58 6.50
CA LYS A 80 21.67 3.67 6.32
C LYS A 80 23.01 4.29 6.66
N ASN A 81 23.01 5.54 7.08
CA ASN A 81 24.21 6.29 7.42
C ASN A 81 25.33 6.16 6.36
N TYR A 82 24.95 6.33 5.08
CA TYR A 82 25.92 6.28 3.97
C TYR A 82 26.97 7.37 4.08
N LYS A 83 28.12 7.17 3.40
CA LYS A 83 29.18 8.18 3.29
C LYS A 83 28.59 9.50 2.77
N ILE A 84 29.09 10.61 3.28
CA ILE A 84 28.52 11.95 3.07
C ILE A 84 28.36 12.30 1.57
N GLY A 85 29.32 11.93 0.72
CA GLY A 85 29.22 12.14 -0.73
C GLY A 85 28.03 11.41 -1.38
N LEU A 86 27.75 10.16 -0.95
CA LEU A 86 26.60 9.42 -1.45
C LEU A 86 25.28 10.02 -0.96
N ARG A 87 25.24 10.54 0.27
CA ARG A 87 24.05 11.24 0.80
C ARG A 87 23.73 12.49 -0.01
N TYR A 88 24.74 13.31 -0.36
CA TYR A 88 24.53 14.47 -1.24
C TYR A 88 24.06 14.07 -2.64
N LEU A 89 24.61 12.98 -3.20
CA LEU A 89 24.14 12.44 -4.48
C LEU A 89 22.66 12.03 -4.42
N LEU A 90 22.22 11.37 -3.33
CA LEU A 90 20.83 10.97 -3.16
C LEU A 90 19.90 12.18 -2.99
N TRP A 91 20.33 13.23 -2.29
CA TRP A 91 19.63 14.51 -2.24
C TRP A 91 19.52 15.16 -3.63
N PHE A 92 20.59 15.19 -4.38
CA PHE A 92 20.63 15.73 -5.72
C PHE A 92 19.65 14.99 -6.66
N LEU A 93 19.66 13.66 -6.64
CA LEU A 93 18.73 12.85 -7.42
C LEU A 93 17.27 13.05 -6.98
N GLY A 94 17.01 13.17 -5.69
CA GLY A 94 15.67 13.48 -5.17
C GLY A 94 15.16 14.84 -5.66
N ILE A 95 16.03 15.86 -5.67
CA ILE A 95 15.72 17.19 -6.19
C ILE A 95 15.47 17.13 -7.71
N ILE A 96 16.27 16.38 -8.48
CA ILE A 96 16.02 16.17 -9.91
C ILE A 96 14.63 15.56 -10.12
N GLY A 97 14.24 14.53 -9.35
CA GLY A 97 12.92 13.92 -9.46
C GLY A 97 11.78 14.92 -9.22
N PHE A 98 11.95 15.82 -8.25
CA PHE A 98 10.99 16.90 -8.01
C PHE A 98 11.02 17.96 -9.13
N THR A 99 12.19 18.28 -9.68
CA THR A 99 12.34 19.21 -10.80
C THR A 99 11.65 18.69 -12.07
N VAL A 100 11.72 17.39 -12.34
CA VAL A 100 10.97 16.73 -13.44
C VAL A 100 9.47 16.92 -13.26
N ALA A 101 8.96 16.80 -12.04
CA ALA A 101 7.55 17.07 -11.76
C ALA A 101 7.19 18.54 -12.00
N MET A 102 8.05 19.46 -11.61
CA MET A 102 7.86 20.90 -11.86
C MET A 102 7.93 21.24 -13.35
N TYR A 103 8.77 20.57 -14.12
CA TYR A 103 8.80 20.69 -15.57
C TYR A 103 7.44 20.34 -16.19
N GLN A 104 6.82 19.22 -15.78
CA GLN A 104 5.49 18.85 -16.25
C GLN A 104 4.41 19.85 -15.82
N TYR A 105 4.55 20.47 -14.66
CA TYR A 105 3.63 21.51 -14.20
C TYR A 105 3.73 22.77 -15.06
N ILE A 106 4.94 23.24 -15.32
CA ILE A 106 5.21 24.47 -16.09
C ILE A 106 4.83 24.29 -17.56
N GLU A 107 5.21 23.16 -18.15
CA GLU A 107 5.01 22.87 -19.58
C GLU A 107 3.68 22.14 -19.88
N TYR A 108 2.78 22.04 -18.92
CA TYR A 108 1.56 21.20 -19.01
C TYR A 108 0.78 21.42 -20.31
N ASN A 109 0.42 22.67 -20.61
CA ASN A 109 -0.35 23.00 -21.81
C ASN A 109 0.44 22.75 -23.10
N ASN A 110 1.74 23.04 -23.08
CA ASN A 110 2.62 22.85 -24.23
C ASN A 110 2.83 21.35 -24.51
N LEU A 111 2.98 20.52 -23.49
CA LEU A 111 3.11 19.06 -23.63
C LEU A 111 1.88 18.43 -24.29
N ILE A 112 0.67 18.92 -23.97
CA ILE A 112 -0.56 18.46 -24.61
C ILE A 112 -0.58 18.80 -26.10
N VAL A 113 -0.23 20.05 -26.45
CA VAL A 113 -0.28 20.53 -27.85
C VAL A 113 0.76 19.84 -28.74
N ARG A 114 1.94 19.52 -28.21
CA ARG A 114 3.02 18.84 -28.94
C ARG A 114 3.10 17.34 -28.76
N SER A 115 2.03 16.72 -28.27
CA SER A 115 1.95 15.26 -28.17
C SER A 115 2.21 14.60 -29.52
N GLY A 116 3.08 13.58 -29.55
CA GLY A 116 3.58 12.93 -30.77
C GLY A 116 4.80 13.61 -31.43
N SER A 117 5.21 14.79 -30.95
CA SER A 117 6.36 15.55 -31.46
C SER A 117 7.14 16.21 -30.32
N PRO A 118 7.73 15.43 -29.40
CA PRO A 118 8.42 15.94 -28.23
C PRO A 118 9.66 16.73 -28.64
N THR A 119 9.92 17.85 -27.96
CA THR A 119 11.12 18.64 -28.10
C THR A 119 12.34 17.95 -27.47
N ALA A 120 13.55 18.45 -27.77
CA ALA A 120 14.76 17.93 -27.13
C ALA A 120 14.73 18.09 -25.60
N ASN A 121 14.10 19.15 -25.07
CA ASN A 121 13.92 19.34 -23.63
C ASN A 121 12.97 18.30 -23.04
N ASP A 122 11.86 17.98 -23.72
CA ASP A 122 10.93 16.94 -23.27
C ASP A 122 11.64 15.59 -23.18
N VAL A 123 12.41 15.24 -24.20
CA VAL A 123 13.20 14.01 -24.22
C VAL A 123 14.23 14.00 -23.08
N PHE A 124 14.92 15.12 -22.85
CA PHE A 124 15.89 15.24 -21.76
C PHE A 124 15.26 15.03 -20.37
N PHE A 125 14.16 15.74 -20.06
CA PHE A 125 13.45 15.58 -18.79
C PHE A 125 12.79 14.19 -18.67
N GLY A 126 12.34 13.60 -19.78
CA GLY A 126 11.81 12.23 -19.81
C GLY A 126 12.89 11.21 -19.46
N VAL A 127 14.09 11.33 -20.00
CA VAL A 127 15.23 10.45 -19.63
C VAL A 127 15.59 10.62 -18.16
N LEU A 128 15.61 11.86 -17.64
CA LEU A 128 15.84 12.10 -16.22
C LEU A 128 14.76 11.43 -15.34
N ALA A 129 13.48 11.50 -15.74
CA ALA A 129 12.40 10.80 -15.05
C ALA A 129 12.66 9.28 -14.93
N LEU A 130 13.02 8.64 -16.05
CA LEU A 130 13.36 7.22 -16.08
C LEU A 130 14.53 6.91 -15.14
N ILE A 131 15.64 7.65 -15.25
CA ILE A 131 16.82 7.43 -14.40
C ILE A 131 16.46 7.53 -12.92
N VAL A 132 15.76 8.59 -12.51
CA VAL A 132 15.37 8.81 -11.13
C VAL A 132 14.49 7.66 -10.62
N ILE A 133 13.48 7.24 -11.40
CA ILE A 133 12.58 6.15 -11.00
C ILE A 133 13.33 4.81 -10.89
N PHE A 134 14.20 4.49 -11.85
CA PHE A 134 15.02 3.27 -11.78
C PHE A 134 15.92 3.26 -10.55
N VAL A 135 16.63 4.36 -10.28
CA VAL A 135 17.51 4.48 -9.11
C VAL A 135 16.70 4.40 -7.81
N THR A 136 15.58 5.12 -7.74
CA THR A 136 14.72 5.12 -6.54
C THR A 136 14.15 3.73 -6.27
N ALA A 137 13.64 3.05 -7.29
CA ALA A 137 13.12 1.70 -7.15
C ALA A 137 14.23 0.70 -6.79
N TRP A 138 15.42 0.82 -7.37
CA TRP A 138 16.57 -0.04 -7.02
C TRP A 138 16.96 0.08 -5.55
N ILE A 139 16.96 1.31 -5.04
CA ILE A 139 17.36 1.59 -3.66
C ILE A 139 16.28 1.16 -2.66
N ILE A 140 14.99 1.32 -2.99
CA ILE A 140 13.87 1.05 -2.08
C ILE A 140 13.41 -0.41 -2.13
N MET A 141 13.31 -0.97 -3.32
CA MET A 141 12.69 -2.27 -3.55
C MET A 141 13.71 -3.36 -3.88
N GLY A 142 14.98 -2.99 -4.01
CA GLY A 142 16.01 -3.89 -4.48
C GLY A 142 16.01 -4.07 -6.01
N PRO A 143 16.83 -5.01 -6.52
CA PRO A 143 17.12 -5.11 -7.95
C PRO A 143 16.01 -5.78 -8.79
N SER A 144 15.15 -6.62 -8.19
CA SER A 144 14.24 -7.49 -8.92
C SER A 144 13.32 -6.72 -9.88
N LEU A 145 12.56 -5.76 -9.36
CA LEU A 145 11.60 -4.99 -10.14
C LEU A 145 12.27 -4.06 -11.17
N PRO A 146 13.35 -3.31 -10.84
CA PRO A 146 14.09 -2.54 -11.84
C PRO A 146 14.69 -3.41 -12.97
N ILE A 147 15.18 -4.60 -12.67
CA ILE A 147 15.70 -5.51 -13.70
C ILE A 147 14.58 -5.94 -14.66
N ILE A 148 13.43 -6.33 -14.14
CA ILE A 148 12.25 -6.70 -14.95
C ILE A 148 11.82 -5.50 -15.81
N SER A 149 11.66 -4.32 -15.20
CA SER A 149 11.27 -3.10 -15.93
C SER A 149 12.33 -2.69 -16.97
N GLY A 150 13.61 -2.88 -16.67
CA GLY A 150 14.73 -2.67 -17.59
C GLY A 150 14.70 -3.64 -18.78
N PHE A 151 14.33 -4.89 -18.54
CA PHE A 151 14.14 -5.87 -19.61
C PHE A 151 13.00 -5.44 -20.56
N PHE A 152 11.87 -5.01 -20.03
CA PHE A 152 10.77 -4.49 -20.84
C PHE A 152 11.16 -3.21 -21.58
N LEU A 153 11.88 -2.29 -20.93
CA LEU A 153 12.40 -1.09 -21.60
C LEU A 153 13.37 -1.45 -22.74
N ALA A 154 14.29 -2.40 -22.51
CA ALA A 154 15.18 -2.89 -23.56
C ALA A 154 14.41 -3.54 -24.72
N TYR A 155 13.32 -4.23 -24.40
CA TYR A 155 12.46 -4.79 -25.44
C TYR A 155 11.83 -3.70 -26.33
N CYS A 156 11.44 -2.54 -25.81
CA CYS A 156 10.99 -1.40 -26.63
C CYS A 156 12.03 -0.98 -27.67
N PHE A 157 13.31 -1.00 -27.32
CA PHE A 157 14.39 -0.57 -28.20
C PHE A 157 14.84 -1.62 -29.19
N PHE A 158 14.84 -2.89 -28.79
CA PHE A 158 15.50 -3.98 -29.52
C PHE A 158 14.55 -5.06 -30.02
N GLY A 159 13.28 -5.03 -29.66
CA GLY A 159 12.32 -6.09 -30.02
C GLY A 159 12.04 -6.20 -31.53
N ASN A 160 12.32 -5.15 -32.30
CA ASN A 160 12.25 -5.22 -33.77
C ASN A 160 13.30 -6.16 -34.39
N TYR A 161 14.36 -6.50 -33.67
CA TYR A 161 15.39 -7.46 -34.10
C TYR A 161 15.11 -8.89 -33.64
N LEU A 162 14.08 -9.11 -32.82
CA LEU A 162 13.74 -10.44 -32.34
C LEU A 162 13.00 -11.24 -33.43
N PRO A 163 13.16 -12.57 -33.47
CA PRO A 163 12.47 -13.40 -34.45
C PRO A 163 11.04 -13.76 -34.06
N GLY A 164 10.19 -14.02 -35.05
CA GLY A 164 8.87 -14.62 -34.87
C GLY A 164 7.87 -13.74 -34.12
N ILE A 165 7.16 -14.36 -33.19
CA ILE A 165 6.05 -13.71 -32.45
C ILE A 165 6.48 -12.57 -31.50
N PHE A 166 7.76 -12.46 -31.20
CA PHE A 166 8.30 -11.41 -30.35
C PHE A 166 8.77 -10.19 -31.14
N GLN A 167 8.70 -10.20 -32.46
CA GLN A 167 9.06 -9.07 -33.28
C GLN A 167 7.97 -7.99 -33.24
N HIS A 168 8.35 -6.73 -33.04
CA HIS A 168 7.47 -5.55 -33.20
C HIS A 168 7.99 -4.60 -34.29
N ARG A 169 7.17 -3.62 -34.68
CA ARG A 169 7.46 -2.70 -35.79
C ARG A 169 8.67 -1.77 -35.57
N GLY A 170 9.22 -1.68 -34.37
CA GLY A 170 10.24 -0.70 -34.00
C GLY A 170 9.65 0.67 -33.66
N TYR A 171 10.33 1.39 -32.76
CA TYR A 171 9.94 2.71 -32.28
C TYR A 171 11.17 3.60 -32.18
N SER A 172 11.01 4.91 -32.44
CA SER A 172 12.09 5.87 -32.26
C SER A 172 12.34 6.13 -30.76
N PHE A 173 13.55 6.59 -30.44
CA PHE A 173 13.92 6.92 -29.06
C PHE A 173 12.94 7.94 -28.43
N SER A 174 12.58 9.00 -29.17
CA SER A 174 11.65 10.02 -28.71
C SER A 174 10.24 9.47 -28.44
N GLN A 175 9.74 8.58 -29.29
CA GLN A 175 8.44 7.93 -29.10
C GLN A 175 8.40 7.06 -27.83
N ILE A 176 9.47 6.30 -27.58
CA ILE A 176 9.57 5.47 -26.37
C ILE A 176 9.59 6.35 -25.12
N ILE A 177 10.42 7.42 -25.11
CA ILE A 177 10.49 8.33 -23.99
C ILE A 177 9.14 9.03 -23.75
N GLU A 178 8.52 9.56 -24.79
CA GLU A 178 7.22 10.23 -24.69
C GLU A 178 6.14 9.29 -24.12
N GLN A 179 6.02 8.09 -24.66
CA GLN A 179 5.05 7.09 -24.18
C GLN A 179 5.23 6.77 -22.69
N LEU A 180 6.47 6.60 -22.27
CA LEU A 180 6.76 6.15 -20.90
C LEU A 180 6.72 7.30 -19.87
N THR A 181 6.94 8.56 -20.28
CA THR A 181 7.13 9.67 -19.33
C THR A 181 6.11 10.79 -19.43
N TYR A 182 5.31 10.87 -20.50
CA TYR A 182 4.27 11.89 -20.67
C TYR A 182 2.91 11.28 -20.99
N GLY A 183 2.88 10.02 -21.45
CA GLY A 183 1.66 9.29 -21.70
C GLY A 183 0.91 8.89 -20.44
N THR A 184 -0.36 8.51 -20.61
CA THR A 184 -1.21 8.00 -19.53
C THR A 184 -0.97 6.53 -19.20
N GLU A 185 -0.07 5.87 -19.92
CA GLU A 185 0.22 4.43 -19.83
C GLU A 185 1.69 4.13 -19.46
N GLY A 186 2.44 5.16 -19.09
CA GLY A 186 3.82 5.05 -18.62
C GLY A 186 3.95 5.20 -17.10
N ILE A 187 5.05 5.85 -16.67
CA ILE A 187 5.34 6.13 -15.27
C ILE A 187 4.13 6.79 -14.58
N TYR A 188 3.48 7.74 -15.24
CA TYR A 188 2.33 8.47 -14.71
C TYR A 188 0.99 7.85 -15.12
N GLY A 189 0.95 6.54 -15.31
CA GLY A 189 -0.23 5.78 -15.69
C GLY A 189 -1.25 5.57 -14.58
N VAL A 190 -2.21 4.66 -14.81
CA VAL A 190 -3.27 4.30 -13.86
C VAL A 190 -2.75 3.93 -12.47
N PRO A 191 -1.65 3.14 -12.32
CA PRO A 191 -1.16 2.79 -11.00
C PRO A 191 -0.74 4.01 -10.17
N VAL A 192 -0.08 5.00 -10.78
CA VAL A 192 0.31 6.24 -10.09
C VAL A 192 -0.91 7.13 -9.84
N TYR A 193 -1.90 7.14 -10.72
CA TYR A 193 -3.18 7.82 -10.46
C TYR A 193 -3.84 7.28 -9.18
N VAL A 194 -3.98 5.97 -9.06
CA VAL A 194 -4.57 5.33 -7.88
C VAL A 194 -3.72 5.56 -6.64
N SER A 195 -2.37 5.53 -6.79
CA SER A 195 -1.44 5.83 -5.69
C SER A 195 -1.56 7.27 -5.20
N SER A 196 -1.66 8.23 -6.12
CA SER A 196 -1.76 9.66 -5.79
C SER A 196 -3.14 10.10 -5.28
N THR A 197 -4.14 9.25 -5.36
CA THR A 197 -5.51 9.52 -4.93
C THR A 197 -5.93 8.61 -3.78
N TYR A 198 -6.45 7.44 -4.11
CA TYR A 198 -7.10 6.55 -3.15
C TYR A 198 -6.10 5.95 -2.15
N ILE A 199 -5.03 5.34 -2.65
CA ILE A 199 -4.09 4.59 -1.81
C ILE A 199 -3.45 5.49 -0.76
N PHE A 200 -3.02 6.69 -1.15
CA PHE A 200 -2.41 7.64 -0.24
C PHE A 200 -3.35 8.01 0.91
N LEU A 201 -4.62 8.28 0.62
CA LEU A 201 -5.63 8.59 1.64
C LEU A 201 -5.88 7.43 2.59
N PHE A 202 -5.96 6.20 2.07
CA PHE A 202 -6.16 5.02 2.91
C PHE A 202 -4.94 4.72 3.78
N ILE A 203 -3.73 4.96 3.28
CA ILE A 203 -2.50 4.88 4.08
C ILE A 203 -2.50 5.93 5.20
N LEU A 204 -2.87 7.18 4.90
CA LEU A 204 -3.04 8.20 5.93
C LEU A 204 -4.11 7.81 6.95
N PHE A 205 -5.26 7.36 6.50
CA PHE A 205 -6.35 6.88 7.36
C PHE A 205 -5.85 5.77 8.31
N GLY A 206 -5.12 4.78 7.78
CA GLY A 206 -4.48 3.73 8.55
C GLY A 206 -3.51 4.29 9.59
N SER A 207 -2.63 5.22 9.21
CA SER A 207 -1.64 5.84 10.10
C SER A 207 -2.31 6.63 11.25
N PHE A 208 -3.41 7.33 10.97
CA PHE A 208 -4.19 8.02 12.00
C PHE A 208 -4.87 7.04 12.97
N LEU A 209 -5.48 5.97 12.47
CA LEU A 209 -6.09 4.94 13.31
C LEU A 209 -5.05 4.19 14.15
N GLU A 210 -3.89 3.88 13.58
CA GLU A 210 -2.79 3.24 14.29
C GLU A 210 -2.34 4.10 15.48
N ARG A 211 -2.08 5.40 15.25
CA ARG A 211 -1.73 6.36 16.31
C ARG A 211 -2.85 6.58 17.32
N ALA A 212 -4.11 6.38 16.93
CA ALA A 212 -5.25 6.40 17.84
C ALA A 212 -5.36 5.15 18.72
N GLY A 213 -4.55 4.11 18.48
CA GLY A 213 -4.49 2.87 19.27
C GLY A 213 -5.33 1.71 18.74
N MET A 214 -5.60 1.69 17.42
CA MET A 214 -6.39 0.64 16.77
C MET A 214 -5.74 -0.74 16.90
N ILE A 215 -4.40 -0.84 16.81
CA ILE A 215 -3.67 -2.12 16.95
C ILE A 215 -4.00 -2.76 18.30
N LYS A 216 -3.85 -1.99 19.40
CA LYS A 216 -4.18 -2.48 20.74
C LYS A 216 -5.66 -2.86 20.85
N PHE A 217 -6.54 -2.07 20.26
CA PHE A 217 -7.97 -2.35 20.26
C PHE A 217 -8.29 -3.69 19.57
N PHE A 218 -7.78 -3.95 18.39
CA PHE A 218 -7.98 -5.21 17.67
C PHE A 218 -7.37 -6.40 18.40
N THR A 219 -6.21 -6.22 19.01
CA THR A 219 -5.57 -7.26 19.84
C THR A 219 -6.41 -7.57 21.06
N ASP A 220 -6.90 -6.57 21.80
CA ASP A 220 -7.75 -6.75 22.99
C ASP A 220 -9.07 -7.48 22.64
N VAL A 221 -9.72 -7.10 21.52
CA VAL A 221 -10.93 -7.77 21.03
C VAL A 221 -10.64 -9.22 20.64
N SER A 222 -9.56 -9.47 19.91
CA SER A 222 -9.17 -10.81 19.47
C SER A 222 -8.82 -11.72 20.66
N LEU A 223 -8.09 -11.20 21.66
CA LEU A 223 -7.79 -11.89 22.91
C LEU A 223 -9.07 -12.29 23.64
N GLY A 224 -10.03 -11.39 23.77
CA GLY A 224 -11.30 -11.67 24.45
C GLY A 224 -12.17 -12.68 23.73
N LEU A 225 -12.12 -12.75 22.38
CA LEU A 225 -12.92 -13.67 21.57
C LEU A 225 -12.35 -15.10 21.54
N VAL A 226 -11.06 -15.25 21.31
CA VAL A 226 -10.45 -16.55 21.01
C VAL A 226 -9.27 -16.92 21.90
N GLY A 227 -8.76 -16.02 22.73
CA GLY A 227 -7.56 -16.22 23.54
C GLY A 227 -7.63 -17.42 24.48
N HIS A 228 -8.82 -17.75 24.99
CA HIS A 228 -9.05 -18.89 25.89
C HIS A 228 -9.17 -20.26 25.20
N LYS A 229 -9.26 -20.27 23.87
CA LYS A 229 -9.44 -21.52 23.10
C LYS A 229 -8.11 -22.22 22.86
N ILE A 230 -8.15 -23.54 22.55
CA ILE A 230 -6.96 -24.29 22.13
C ILE A 230 -6.29 -23.51 20.97
N GLY A 231 -5.00 -23.28 21.12
CA GLY A 231 -4.26 -22.44 20.16
C GLY A 231 -4.60 -20.96 20.22
N GLY A 232 -5.16 -20.48 21.33
CA GLY A 232 -5.62 -19.11 21.53
C GLY A 232 -4.65 -18.04 21.04
N PRO A 233 -3.38 -18.01 21.49
CA PRO A 233 -2.40 -17.00 21.06
C PRO A 233 -2.21 -16.91 19.55
N ALA A 234 -2.12 -18.05 18.85
CA ALA A 234 -1.98 -18.03 17.39
C ALA A 234 -3.29 -17.67 16.66
N LYS A 235 -4.44 -18.07 17.20
CA LYS A 235 -5.75 -17.63 16.69
C LYS A 235 -5.97 -16.12 16.86
N VAL A 236 -5.46 -15.54 17.96
CA VAL A 236 -5.43 -14.10 18.19
C VAL A 236 -4.59 -13.41 17.11
N ALA A 237 -3.41 -13.96 16.79
CA ALA A 237 -2.58 -13.45 15.70
C ALA A 237 -3.33 -13.44 14.36
N VAL A 238 -3.99 -14.58 14.00
CA VAL A 238 -4.76 -14.67 12.75
C VAL A 238 -5.85 -13.61 12.66
N ILE A 239 -6.63 -13.42 13.74
CA ILE A 239 -7.75 -12.47 13.73
C ILE A 239 -7.25 -11.03 13.80
N SER A 240 -6.31 -10.69 14.69
CA SER A 240 -5.82 -9.33 14.87
C SER A 240 -5.06 -8.83 13.65
N SER A 241 -4.19 -9.67 13.04
CA SER A 241 -3.47 -9.32 11.82
C SER A 241 -4.40 -9.25 10.62
N GLY A 242 -5.41 -10.12 10.55
CA GLY A 242 -6.47 -10.04 9.54
C GLY A 242 -7.23 -8.71 9.62
N LEU A 243 -7.70 -8.32 10.81
CA LEU A 243 -8.39 -7.05 11.04
C LEU A 243 -7.50 -5.85 10.75
N MET A 244 -6.25 -5.85 11.18
CA MET A 244 -5.33 -4.75 10.91
C MET A 244 -4.97 -4.67 9.44
N GLY A 245 -4.79 -5.82 8.77
CA GLY A 245 -4.51 -5.92 7.36
C GLY A 245 -5.59 -5.30 6.48
N THR A 246 -6.87 -5.37 6.91
CA THR A 246 -7.97 -4.70 6.19
C THR A 246 -7.83 -3.18 6.14
N ILE A 247 -7.04 -2.58 7.01
CA ILE A 247 -6.87 -1.13 7.13
C ILE A 247 -5.51 -0.71 6.56
N SER A 248 -4.44 -1.46 6.85
CA SER A 248 -3.07 -1.12 6.44
C SER A 248 -2.84 -1.29 4.94
N GLY A 249 -3.55 -2.22 4.31
CA GLY A 249 -3.43 -2.52 2.88
C GLY A 249 -2.09 -3.12 2.43
N SER A 250 -1.11 -3.23 3.31
CA SER A 250 0.22 -3.80 3.05
C SER A 250 0.51 -4.97 3.98
N GLY A 251 0.66 -6.17 3.40
CA GLY A 251 0.94 -7.37 4.18
C GLY A 251 2.27 -7.29 4.93
N VAL A 252 3.33 -6.82 4.29
CA VAL A 252 4.66 -6.70 4.91
C VAL A 252 4.65 -5.67 6.05
N ALA A 253 4.05 -4.49 5.85
CA ALA A 253 3.91 -3.49 6.90
C ALA A 253 3.09 -4.03 8.08
N ASN A 254 2.04 -4.81 7.81
CA ASN A 254 1.23 -5.44 8.83
C ASN A 254 2.03 -6.48 9.66
N VAL A 255 2.88 -7.30 9.02
CA VAL A 255 3.80 -8.21 9.73
C VAL A 255 4.67 -7.45 10.72
N VAL A 256 5.24 -6.32 10.31
CA VAL A 256 6.13 -5.54 11.18
C VAL A 256 5.36 -4.90 12.34
N THR A 257 4.15 -4.41 12.12
CA THR A 257 3.36 -3.74 13.16
C THR A 257 2.72 -4.71 14.14
N THR A 258 1.91 -5.67 13.66
CA THR A 258 1.21 -6.64 14.51
C THR A 258 2.13 -7.73 15.03
N GLY A 259 3.10 -8.14 14.24
CA GLY A 259 4.04 -9.21 14.59
C GLY A 259 4.91 -8.90 15.81
N GLN A 260 5.16 -7.61 16.10
CA GLN A 260 5.86 -7.22 17.33
C GLN A 260 5.14 -7.64 18.61
N PHE A 261 3.82 -7.82 18.55
CA PHE A 261 3.00 -8.27 19.67
C PHE A 261 2.62 -9.75 19.56
N THR A 262 2.20 -10.19 18.39
CA THR A 262 1.64 -11.51 18.17
C THR A 262 2.69 -12.62 18.17
N ILE A 263 3.87 -12.39 17.57
CA ILE A 263 4.95 -13.38 17.53
C ILE A 263 5.50 -13.67 18.95
N PRO A 264 5.88 -12.66 19.77
CA PRO A 264 6.27 -12.90 21.15
C PRO A 264 5.16 -13.58 21.98
N LEU A 265 3.90 -13.19 21.78
CA LEU A 265 2.76 -13.81 22.44
C LEU A 265 2.67 -15.31 22.12
N MET A 266 2.72 -15.71 20.85
CA MET A 266 2.72 -17.13 20.46
C MET A 266 3.90 -17.89 21.07
N LYS A 267 5.09 -17.30 21.04
CA LYS A 267 6.31 -17.92 21.61
C LYS A 267 6.20 -18.15 23.12
N SER A 268 5.63 -17.20 23.87
CA SER A 268 5.45 -17.34 25.32
C SER A 268 4.50 -18.48 25.71
N PHE A 269 3.64 -18.93 24.76
CA PHE A 269 2.74 -20.07 24.94
C PHE A 269 3.23 -21.37 24.28
N GLY A 270 4.52 -21.44 23.92
CA GLY A 270 5.18 -22.67 23.49
C GLY A 270 5.18 -22.94 21.99
N TYR A 271 4.75 -21.98 21.17
CA TYR A 271 4.90 -22.13 19.71
C TYR A 271 6.37 -21.96 19.31
N ARG A 272 6.82 -22.79 18.36
CA ARG A 272 8.15 -22.63 17.76
C ARG A 272 8.26 -21.29 17.04
N SER A 273 9.40 -20.63 17.13
CA SER A 273 9.64 -19.31 16.55
C SER A 273 9.33 -19.25 15.04
N ALA A 274 9.78 -20.25 14.28
CA ALA A 274 9.52 -20.33 12.83
C ALA A 274 8.01 -20.45 12.53
N PHE A 275 7.26 -21.26 13.30
CA PHE A 275 5.82 -21.38 13.13
C PHE A 275 5.09 -20.07 13.48
N ALA A 276 5.49 -19.43 14.59
CA ALA A 276 4.91 -18.15 14.99
C ALA A 276 5.14 -17.05 13.91
N GLY A 277 6.34 -16.99 13.35
CA GLY A 277 6.65 -16.09 12.23
C GLY A 277 5.83 -16.41 10.97
N GLY A 278 5.68 -17.70 10.64
CA GLY A 278 4.88 -18.14 9.50
C GLY A 278 3.39 -17.84 9.64
N VAL A 279 2.81 -18.03 10.83
CA VAL A 279 1.41 -17.67 11.11
C VAL A 279 1.18 -16.19 10.95
N GLU A 280 2.08 -15.36 11.47
CA GLU A 280 1.97 -13.91 11.36
C GLU A 280 2.12 -13.45 9.92
N ALA A 281 3.13 -13.94 9.19
CA ALA A 281 3.35 -13.61 7.79
C ALA A 281 2.11 -13.98 6.93
N THR A 282 1.58 -15.20 7.10
CA THR A 282 0.40 -15.65 6.37
C THR A 282 -0.84 -14.81 6.71
N SER A 283 -1.09 -14.57 7.99
CA SER A 283 -2.26 -13.81 8.43
C SER A 283 -2.23 -12.36 7.95
N SER A 284 -1.07 -11.73 7.98
CA SER A 284 -0.86 -10.36 7.53
C SER A 284 -1.03 -10.22 6.02
N MET A 285 -0.53 -11.17 5.22
CA MET A 285 -0.69 -11.14 3.76
C MET A 285 -2.15 -11.29 3.35
N GLY A 286 -2.92 -12.15 4.02
CA GLY A 286 -4.35 -12.31 3.78
C GLY A 286 -5.17 -11.03 3.99
N GLY A 287 -4.70 -10.08 4.79
CA GLY A 287 -5.35 -8.78 4.98
C GLY A 287 -5.55 -8.00 3.69
N GLN A 288 -4.68 -8.19 2.69
CA GLN A 288 -4.78 -7.52 1.40
C GLN A 288 -6.02 -7.93 0.58
N ILE A 289 -6.57 -9.14 0.79
CA ILE A 289 -7.81 -9.58 0.13
C ILE A 289 -9.02 -9.49 1.05
N MET A 290 -8.83 -9.13 2.32
CA MET A 290 -9.92 -9.09 3.30
C MET A 290 -10.73 -7.79 3.18
N PRO A 291 -12.00 -7.82 2.73
CA PRO A 291 -12.85 -6.64 2.73
C PRO A 291 -12.99 -6.07 4.15
N PRO A 292 -13.22 -4.77 4.33
CA PRO A 292 -13.74 -3.80 3.35
C PRO A 292 -12.70 -2.96 2.61
N VAL A 293 -11.53 -2.67 3.20
CA VAL A 293 -10.57 -1.74 2.58
C VAL A 293 -9.61 -2.48 1.67
N MET A 294 -9.15 -3.68 2.08
CA MET A 294 -8.23 -4.53 1.31
C MET A 294 -6.88 -3.85 1.04
N GLY A 295 -6.09 -4.42 0.13
CA GLY A 295 -4.84 -3.82 -0.32
C GLY A 295 -5.01 -2.84 -1.48
N ALA A 296 -3.93 -2.09 -1.76
CA ALA A 296 -3.86 -1.13 -2.85
C ALA A 296 -4.25 -1.73 -4.22
N VAL A 297 -3.97 -3.01 -4.44
CA VAL A 297 -4.32 -3.75 -5.66
C VAL A 297 -5.82 -3.73 -5.94
N ALA A 298 -6.66 -3.81 -4.91
CA ALA A 298 -8.12 -3.81 -5.11
C ALA A 298 -8.64 -2.50 -5.69
N PHE A 299 -8.03 -1.36 -5.34
CA PHE A 299 -8.36 -0.07 -5.94
C PHE A 299 -7.87 0.03 -7.39
N ILE A 300 -6.65 -0.47 -7.66
CA ILE A 300 -6.12 -0.54 -9.02
C ILE A 300 -7.01 -1.44 -9.88
N MET A 301 -7.45 -2.59 -9.34
CA MET A 301 -8.37 -3.50 -10.01
C MET A 301 -9.69 -2.83 -10.37
N ALA A 302 -10.33 -2.13 -9.43
CA ALA A 302 -11.57 -1.42 -9.66
C ALA A 302 -11.43 -0.37 -10.77
N GLU A 303 -10.35 0.42 -10.74
CA GLU A 303 -10.06 1.45 -11.74
C GLU A 303 -9.76 0.84 -13.12
N THR A 304 -8.91 -0.18 -13.17
CA THR A 304 -8.53 -0.86 -14.44
C THR A 304 -9.74 -1.53 -15.10
N LEU A 305 -10.64 -2.12 -14.32
CA LEU A 305 -11.83 -2.79 -14.82
C LEU A 305 -13.01 -1.84 -15.07
N GLY A 306 -12.92 -0.57 -14.62
CA GLY A 306 -14.03 0.38 -14.69
C GLY A 306 -15.26 -0.05 -13.88
N VAL A 307 -15.06 -0.83 -12.80
CA VAL A 307 -16.14 -1.32 -11.93
C VAL A 307 -16.17 -0.58 -10.60
N LYS A 308 -17.34 -0.58 -9.95
CA LYS A 308 -17.44 -0.05 -8.59
C LYS A 308 -16.59 -0.87 -7.64
N TYR A 309 -15.90 -0.21 -6.71
CA TYR A 309 -15.07 -0.87 -5.70
C TYR A 309 -15.83 -1.97 -4.92
N PHE A 310 -17.12 -1.77 -4.69
CA PHE A 310 -17.99 -2.75 -4.05
C PHE A 310 -18.05 -4.10 -4.78
N GLU A 311 -17.99 -4.10 -6.12
CA GLU A 311 -17.97 -5.36 -6.89
C GLU A 311 -16.68 -6.15 -6.64
N VAL A 312 -15.54 -5.44 -6.52
CA VAL A 312 -14.26 -6.07 -6.13
C VAL A 312 -14.34 -6.63 -4.72
N CYS A 313 -14.94 -5.89 -3.77
CA CYS A 313 -15.18 -6.39 -2.41
C CYS A 313 -16.01 -7.67 -2.39
N LYS A 314 -17.11 -7.71 -3.16
CA LYS A 314 -17.96 -8.91 -3.27
C LYS A 314 -17.17 -10.11 -3.81
N ALA A 315 -16.37 -9.91 -4.85
CA ALA A 315 -15.55 -10.97 -5.43
C ALA A 315 -14.49 -11.49 -4.44
N ALA A 316 -14.00 -10.65 -3.53
CA ALA A 316 -12.98 -11.00 -2.55
C ALA A 316 -13.52 -11.77 -1.33
N ILE A 317 -14.83 -11.68 -1.00
CA ILE A 317 -15.39 -12.27 0.23
C ILE A 317 -15.10 -13.78 0.32
N ILE A 318 -15.39 -14.53 -0.73
CA ILE A 318 -15.22 -15.99 -0.74
C ILE A 318 -13.74 -16.40 -0.66
N PRO A 319 -12.84 -15.87 -1.50
CA PRO A 319 -11.40 -16.13 -1.37
C PRO A 319 -10.83 -15.77 0.01
N ALA A 320 -11.20 -14.62 0.54
CA ALA A 320 -10.75 -14.17 1.86
C ALA A 320 -11.23 -15.11 2.98
N PHE A 321 -12.50 -15.52 2.93
CA PHE A 321 -13.07 -16.45 3.90
C PHE A 321 -12.29 -17.78 3.92
N PHE A 322 -12.06 -18.39 2.75
CA PHE A 322 -11.32 -19.65 2.69
C PHE A 322 -9.84 -19.49 3.07
N TYR A 323 -9.22 -18.36 2.73
CA TYR A 323 -7.86 -18.06 3.15
C TYR A 323 -7.70 -18.06 4.68
N TYR A 324 -8.56 -17.29 5.37
CA TYR A 324 -8.51 -17.21 6.82
C TYR A 324 -9.02 -18.48 7.51
N LEU A 325 -10.01 -19.16 6.94
CA LEU A 325 -10.49 -20.45 7.45
C LEU A 325 -9.39 -21.50 7.42
N SER A 326 -8.64 -21.60 6.32
CA SER A 326 -7.53 -22.55 6.19
C SER A 326 -6.40 -22.23 7.18
N THR A 327 -6.01 -20.96 7.29
CA THR A 327 -4.98 -20.52 8.24
C THR A 327 -5.40 -20.80 9.68
N PHE A 328 -6.64 -20.48 10.05
CA PHE A 328 -7.21 -20.71 11.38
C PHE A 328 -7.29 -22.20 11.70
N TRP A 329 -7.63 -23.03 10.71
CA TRP A 329 -7.70 -24.48 10.85
C TRP A 329 -6.32 -25.11 11.04
N MET A 330 -5.33 -24.69 10.25
CA MET A 330 -3.93 -25.17 10.39
C MET A 330 -3.36 -24.83 11.77
N VAL A 331 -3.60 -23.61 12.25
CA VAL A 331 -3.22 -23.20 13.60
C VAL A 331 -3.90 -24.06 14.67
N HIS A 332 -5.17 -24.42 14.47
CA HIS A 332 -5.90 -25.29 15.42
C HIS A 332 -5.31 -26.69 15.47
N ILE A 333 -5.01 -27.29 14.30
CA ILE A 333 -4.41 -28.64 14.22
C ILE A 333 -3.02 -28.64 14.88
N GLU A 334 -2.17 -27.65 14.57
CA GLU A 334 -0.82 -27.56 15.15
C GLU A 334 -0.89 -27.39 16.68
N ALA A 335 -1.81 -26.58 17.18
CA ALA A 335 -2.02 -26.40 18.61
C ALA A 335 -2.52 -27.68 19.28
N ALA A 336 -3.45 -28.38 18.67
CA ALA A 336 -3.97 -29.67 19.20
C ALA A 336 -2.86 -30.74 19.24
N LYS A 337 -2.05 -30.83 18.16
CA LYS A 337 -0.92 -31.78 18.08
C LYS A 337 0.12 -31.53 19.16
N ASN A 338 0.44 -30.27 19.44
CA ASN A 338 1.46 -29.90 20.41
C ASN A 338 0.89 -29.59 21.80
N LYS A 339 -0.40 -29.86 22.05
CA LYS A 339 -1.11 -29.63 23.33
C LYS A 339 -0.97 -28.19 23.84
N LEU A 340 -1.03 -27.21 22.92
CA LEU A 340 -0.94 -25.80 23.26
C LEU A 340 -2.32 -25.27 23.65
N TYR A 341 -2.51 -25.08 24.94
CA TYR A 341 -3.78 -24.59 25.49
C TYR A 341 -3.91 -23.07 25.32
N GLY A 342 -5.16 -22.58 25.50
CA GLY A 342 -5.45 -21.16 25.52
C GLY A 342 -5.03 -20.50 26.84
N MET A 343 -5.15 -19.19 26.87
CA MET A 343 -4.92 -18.37 28.05
C MET A 343 -6.05 -18.54 29.08
N PRO A 344 -5.76 -18.42 30.39
CA PRO A 344 -6.80 -18.41 31.42
C PRO A 344 -7.80 -17.27 31.19
N LYS A 345 -9.10 -17.52 31.29
CA LYS A 345 -10.14 -16.52 31.02
C LYS A 345 -10.07 -15.29 31.93
N ASN A 346 -9.58 -15.44 33.14
CA ASN A 346 -9.43 -14.37 34.14
C ASN A 346 -8.30 -13.38 33.79
N GLU A 347 -7.36 -13.75 32.93
CA GLU A 347 -6.25 -12.91 32.47
C GLU A 347 -6.57 -12.19 31.16
N LEU A 348 -7.69 -12.54 30.51
CA LEU A 348 -8.05 -12.01 29.20
C LEU A 348 -8.88 -10.73 29.31
N PRO A 349 -8.61 -9.73 28.47
CA PRO A 349 -9.47 -8.56 28.38
C PRO A 349 -10.86 -8.99 27.86
N SER A 350 -11.92 -8.36 28.37
CA SER A 350 -13.26 -8.58 27.84
C SER A 350 -13.41 -7.89 26.48
N ALA A 351 -13.69 -8.66 25.43
CA ALA A 351 -13.94 -8.12 24.08
C ALA A 351 -15.08 -7.10 24.09
N LEU A 352 -16.16 -7.37 24.82
CA LEU A 352 -17.30 -6.48 24.93
C LEU A 352 -16.94 -5.17 25.65
N TYR A 353 -16.09 -5.23 26.67
CA TYR A 353 -15.60 -4.04 27.36
C TYR A 353 -14.69 -3.21 26.46
N ALA A 354 -13.78 -3.85 25.71
CA ALA A 354 -12.93 -3.17 24.74
C ALA A 354 -13.77 -2.44 23.66
N ILE A 355 -14.80 -3.11 23.11
CA ILE A 355 -15.72 -2.51 22.15
C ILE A 355 -16.50 -1.34 22.76
N LYS A 356 -17.05 -1.52 23.96
CA LYS A 356 -17.83 -0.45 24.62
C LYS A 356 -16.99 0.79 24.96
N THR A 357 -15.72 0.61 25.32
CA THR A 357 -14.85 1.72 25.72
C THR A 357 -14.20 2.44 24.54
N LYS A 358 -13.94 1.71 23.44
CA LYS A 358 -13.22 2.25 22.28
C LYS A 358 -14.03 2.18 20.97
N TRP A 359 -15.37 2.13 21.05
CA TRP A 359 -16.26 2.08 19.88
C TRP A 359 -16.01 3.19 18.87
N TYR A 360 -15.54 4.36 19.35
CA TYR A 360 -15.23 5.51 18.52
C TYR A 360 -14.12 5.22 17.50
N LEU A 361 -13.25 4.23 17.72
CA LEU A 361 -12.25 3.80 16.75
C LEU A 361 -12.88 3.02 15.58
N ILE A 362 -13.98 2.32 15.83
CA ILE A 362 -14.69 1.54 14.80
C ILE A 362 -15.54 2.48 13.91
N LEU A 363 -16.06 3.57 14.47
CA LEU A 363 -16.99 4.45 13.77
C LEU A 363 -16.48 4.97 12.42
N PRO A 364 -15.23 5.47 12.27
CA PRO A 364 -14.72 5.89 10.98
C PRO A 364 -14.65 4.76 9.95
N VAL A 365 -14.30 3.56 10.40
CA VAL A 365 -14.25 2.37 9.53
C VAL A 365 -15.65 1.99 9.07
N VAL A 366 -16.63 2.00 9.97
CA VAL A 366 -18.05 1.70 9.63
C VAL A 366 -18.61 2.72 8.65
N VAL A 367 -18.35 4.02 8.87
CA VAL A 367 -18.80 5.09 7.96
C VAL A 367 -18.14 4.94 6.60
N LEU A 368 -16.85 4.68 6.55
CA LEU A 368 -16.11 4.44 5.31
C LEU A 368 -16.70 3.26 4.53
N VAL A 369 -16.93 2.12 5.21
CA VAL A 369 -17.56 0.93 4.61
C VAL A 369 -18.95 1.23 4.08
N TYR A 370 -19.76 1.93 4.88
CA TYR A 370 -21.10 2.33 4.48
C TYR A 370 -21.07 3.19 3.20
N LEU A 371 -20.19 4.17 3.12
CA LEU A 371 -20.04 5.02 1.93
C LEU A 371 -19.61 4.22 0.70
N LEU A 372 -18.60 3.36 0.83
CA LEU A 372 -18.13 2.50 -0.26
C LEU A 372 -19.26 1.58 -0.77
N PHE A 373 -20.04 1.00 0.13
CA PHE A 373 -21.13 0.09 -0.22
C PHE A 373 -22.37 0.81 -0.74
N SER A 374 -22.53 2.09 -0.38
CA SER A 374 -23.55 2.97 -0.94
C SER A 374 -23.21 3.48 -2.35
N GLY A 375 -22.03 3.11 -2.89
CA GLY A 375 -21.62 3.43 -4.25
C GLY A 375 -20.88 4.76 -4.40
N TYR A 376 -20.47 5.39 -3.29
CA TYR A 376 -19.58 6.56 -3.33
C TYR A 376 -18.18 6.17 -3.77
N THR A 377 -17.45 7.13 -4.34
CA THR A 377 -16.09 6.89 -4.81
C THR A 377 -15.15 6.58 -3.64
N PRO A 378 -14.09 5.76 -3.85
CA PRO A 378 -13.08 5.52 -2.83
C PRO A 378 -12.41 6.81 -2.32
N LEU A 379 -12.18 7.78 -3.21
CA LEU A 379 -11.63 9.09 -2.87
C LEU A 379 -12.49 9.82 -1.84
N TYR A 380 -13.78 9.95 -2.12
CA TYR A 380 -14.74 10.59 -1.22
C TYR A 380 -14.86 9.84 0.11
N SER A 381 -15.02 8.52 0.05
CA SER A 381 -15.17 7.68 1.24
C SER A 381 -13.93 7.73 2.15
N GLY A 382 -12.73 7.69 1.55
CA GLY A 382 -11.46 7.82 2.27
C GLY A 382 -11.28 9.20 2.91
N THR A 383 -11.63 10.26 2.18
CA THR A 383 -11.56 11.65 2.68
C THR A 383 -12.49 11.84 3.89
N ILE A 384 -13.75 11.41 3.79
CA ILE A 384 -14.71 11.49 4.91
C ILE A 384 -14.26 10.63 6.10
N GLY A 385 -13.79 9.41 5.84
CA GLY A 385 -13.25 8.54 6.89
C GLY A 385 -12.09 9.18 7.65
N LEU A 386 -11.15 9.81 6.95
CA LEU A 386 -10.00 10.49 7.54
C LEU A 386 -10.41 11.75 8.33
N ILE A 387 -11.31 12.56 7.78
CA ILE A 387 -11.86 13.73 8.47
C ILE A 387 -12.53 13.32 9.78
N LEU A 388 -13.40 12.30 9.72
CA LEU A 388 -14.09 11.78 10.90
C LEU A 388 -13.10 11.24 11.94
N THR A 389 -12.07 10.52 11.51
CA THR A 389 -11.01 10.04 12.40
C THR A 389 -10.29 11.19 13.08
N THR A 390 -9.92 12.22 12.34
CA THR A 390 -9.24 13.41 12.87
C THR A 390 -10.14 14.15 13.87
N PHE A 391 -11.44 14.30 13.58
CA PHE A 391 -12.42 14.89 14.48
C PHE A 391 -12.54 14.10 15.79
N LEU A 392 -12.58 12.76 15.70
CA LEU A 392 -12.67 11.90 16.87
C LEU A 392 -11.40 11.94 17.72
N ILE A 393 -10.22 11.97 17.10
CA ILE A 393 -8.94 12.09 17.81
C ILE A 393 -8.84 13.45 18.53
N LEU A 394 -9.06 14.56 17.83
CA LEU A 394 -8.98 15.91 18.37
C LEU A 394 -10.10 16.17 19.38
N GLY A 395 -11.32 15.75 19.07
CA GLY A 395 -12.48 15.92 19.95
C GLY A 395 -12.39 15.10 21.22
N SER A 396 -11.89 13.84 21.16
CA SER A 396 -11.74 13.02 22.36
C SER A 396 -10.73 13.60 23.34
N SER A 397 -9.65 14.20 22.85
CA SER A 397 -8.68 14.92 23.70
C SER A 397 -9.32 16.08 24.46
N ILE A 398 -10.17 16.86 23.79
CA ILE A 398 -10.91 17.97 24.42
C ILE A 398 -11.91 17.45 25.45
N VAL A 399 -12.68 16.42 25.09
CA VAL A 399 -13.71 15.82 25.93
C VAL A 399 -13.15 15.22 27.22
N LEU A 400 -11.94 14.67 27.18
CA LEU A 400 -11.27 14.16 28.38
C LEU A 400 -10.98 15.27 29.41
N GLY A 401 -10.83 16.51 28.97
CA GLY A 401 -10.67 17.68 29.85
C GLY A 401 -11.95 18.12 30.58
N PHE A 402 -13.13 17.68 30.15
CA PHE A 402 -14.39 18.02 30.79
C PHE A 402 -14.71 17.09 31.97
N SER A 403 -15.09 17.63 33.11
CA SER A 403 -15.47 16.84 34.30
C SER A 403 -16.88 16.23 34.17
N SER A 404 -17.83 16.94 33.56
CA SER A 404 -19.24 16.53 33.44
C SER A 404 -19.50 15.62 32.22
N LYS A 405 -20.18 14.48 32.42
CA LYS A 405 -20.64 13.60 31.33
C LYS A 405 -21.61 14.31 30.39
N THR A 406 -22.46 15.19 30.92
CA THR A 406 -23.44 15.97 30.13
C THR A 406 -22.73 16.92 29.17
N ILE A 407 -21.68 17.62 29.62
CA ILE A 407 -20.90 18.53 28.77
C ILE A 407 -20.20 17.74 27.67
N ARG A 408 -19.67 16.52 27.96
CA ARG A 408 -19.08 15.63 26.97
C ARG A 408 -20.08 15.25 25.88
N PHE A 409 -21.29 14.92 26.27
CA PHE A 409 -22.36 14.56 25.33
C PHE A 409 -22.80 15.75 24.47
N ILE A 410 -22.99 16.94 25.08
CA ILE A 410 -23.33 18.18 24.35
C ILE A 410 -22.24 18.53 23.32
N PHE A 411 -20.96 18.38 23.69
CA PHE A 411 -19.85 18.64 22.77
C PHE A 411 -19.94 17.76 21.50
N TRP A 412 -20.19 16.46 21.65
CA TRP A 412 -20.31 15.56 20.50
C TRP A 412 -21.51 15.88 19.62
N ILE A 413 -22.65 16.26 20.22
CA ILE A 413 -23.84 16.71 19.47
C ILE A 413 -23.51 17.99 18.70
N ALA A 414 -22.90 18.98 19.36
CA ALA A 414 -22.54 20.25 18.74
C ALA A 414 -21.55 20.02 17.58
N LEU A 415 -20.53 19.18 17.76
CA LEU A 415 -19.59 18.83 16.72
C LEU A 415 -20.28 18.14 15.54
N GLY A 416 -21.24 17.23 15.79
CA GLY A 416 -22.05 16.59 14.78
C GLY A 416 -22.90 17.59 13.98
N PHE A 417 -23.55 18.54 14.67
CA PHE A 417 -24.33 19.58 14.01
C PHE A 417 -23.48 20.51 13.14
N VAL A 418 -22.33 20.97 13.65
CA VAL A 418 -21.41 21.81 12.88
C VAL A 418 -20.90 21.05 11.66
N SER A 419 -20.52 19.77 11.85
CA SER A 419 -20.05 18.92 10.74
C SER A 419 -21.13 18.67 9.68
N SER A 420 -22.41 18.60 10.08
CA SER A 420 -23.54 18.45 9.13
C SER A 420 -23.71 19.66 8.21
N GLY A 421 -23.20 20.82 8.60
CA GLY A 421 -23.12 22.00 7.74
C GLY A 421 -22.35 21.78 6.44
N PHE A 422 -21.51 20.76 6.39
CA PHE A 422 -20.82 20.34 5.16
C PHE A 422 -21.77 20.09 3.99
N PHE A 423 -22.93 19.49 4.23
CA PHE A 423 -23.90 19.21 3.18
C PHE A 423 -24.52 20.46 2.54
N LYS A 424 -24.47 21.62 3.24
CA LYS A 424 -24.97 22.90 2.75
C LYS A 424 -23.88 23.85 2.27
N MET A 425 -22.73 23.87 2.95
CA MET A 425 -21.68 24.87 2.78
C MET A 425 -20.37 24.30 2.21
N GLY A 426 -20.27 22.96 2.04
CA GLY A 426 -19.11 22.30 1.47
C GLY A 426 -17.86 22.26 2.39
N SER A 427 -16.68 22.13 1.78
CA SER A 427 -15.39 21.96 2.44
C SER A 427 -14.99 23.08 3.43
N PRO A 428 -15.40 24.37 3.29
CA PRO A 428 -15.01 25.43 4.25
C PRO A 428 -15.45 25.14 5.69
N VAL A 429 -16.61 24.50 5.89
CA VAL A 429 -17.09 24.13 7.24
C VAL A 429 -16.16 23.13 7.92
N ILE A 430 -15.69 22.14 7.17
CA ILE A 430 -14.75 21.14 7.68
C ILE A 430 -13.43 21.81 8.06
N MET A 431 -12.90 22.68 7.20
CA MET A 431 -11.66 23.41 7.46
C MET A 431 -11.77 24.29 8.72
N PHE A 432 -12.89 25.03 8.85
CA PHE A 432 -13.14 25.86 10.02
C PHE A 432 -13.24 24.99 11.29
N THR A 433 -13.97 23.89 11.23
CA THR A 433 -14.10 22.97 12.37
C THR A 433 -12.75 22.37 12.77
N LEU A 434 -11.93 21.94 11.82
CA LEU A 434 -10.57 21.46 12.08
C LEU A 434 -9.71 22.55 12.73
N LEU A 435 -9.76 23.76 12.21
CA LEU A 435 -9.00 24.88 12.77
C LEU A 435 -9.41 25.14 14.23
N VAL A 436 -10.70 25.18 14.52
CA VAL A 436 -11.21 25.36 15.91
C VAL A 436 -10.73 24.23 16.82
N LEU A 437 -10.81 22.97 16.38
CA LEU A 437 -10.34 21.83 17.16
C LEU A 437 -8.82 21.85 17.37
N ILE A 438 -8.04 22.26 16.39
CA ILE A 438 -6.58 22.40 16.49
C ILE A 438 -6.23 23.51 17.50
N VAL A 439 -6.83 24.70 17.38
CA VAL A 439 -6.60 25.82 18.30
C VAL A 439 -6.99 25.43 19.72
N TRP A 440 -8.14 24.78 19.91
CA TRP A 440 -8.58 24.33 21.24
C TRP A 440 -7.59 23.32 21.85
N ASN A 441 -7.13 22.31 21.07
CA ASN A 441 -6.13 21.36 21.55
C ASN A 441 -4.80 22.05 21.87
N PHE A 442 -4.40 23.07 21.11
CA PHE A 442 -3.17 23.83 21.39
C PHE A 442 -3.24 24.55 22.73
N LEU A 443 -4.42 25.06 23.10
CA LEU A 443 -4.66 25.78 24.35
C LEU A 443 -4.94 24.86 25.56
N SER A 444 -5.37 23.60 25.30
CA SER A 444 -5.75 22.66 26.37
C SER A 444 -4.54 21.90 26.93
N LYS A 445 -4.56 21.59 28.24
CA LYS A 445 -3.58 20.72 28.88
C LYS A 445 -3.70 19.30 28.31
N GLY A 446 -2.61 18.77 27.73
CA GLY A 446 -2.60 17.44 27.09
C GLY A 446 -2.94 17.44 25.60
N GLY A 447 -3.65 18.44 25.08
CA GLY A 447 -4.00 18.54 23.66
C GLY A 447 -2.81 18.67 22.72
N ARG A 448 -1.70 19.26 23.20
CA ARG A 448 -0.45 19.34 22.42
C ARG A 448 0.11 17.98 22.06
N ASN A 449 -0.02 16.98 22.93
CA ASN A 449 0.40 15.61 22.61
C ASN A 449 -0.47 15.02 21.49
N THR A 450 -1.77 15.31 21.50
CA THR A 450 -2.69 14.88 20.44
C THR A 450 -2.34 15.53 19.10
N LEU A 451 -2.03 16.84 19.10
CA LEU A 451 -1.54 17.53 17.88
C LEU A 451 -0.22 16.94 17.38
N THR A 452 0.70 16.61 18.29
CA THR A 452 1.95 15.93 17.92
C THR A 452 1.66 14.58 17.28
N ASN A 453 0.75 13.78 17.83
CA ASN A 453 0.35 12.51 17.25
C ASN A 453 -0.28 12.66 15.86
N CYS A 454 -1.13 13.66 15.63
CA CYS A 454 -1.70 13.95 14.31
C CYS A 454 -0.63 14.39 13.31
N ARG A 455 0.29 15.26 13.73
CA ARG A 455 1.44 15.68 12.91
C ARG A 455 2.31 14.48 12.53
N ASP A 456 2.62 13.64 13.49
CA ASP A 456 3.46 12.45 13.27
C ASP A 456 2.74 11.42 12.40
N ALA A 457 1.40 11.31 12.49
CA ALA A 457 0.61 10.47 11.59
C ALA A 457 0.69 10.93 10.12
N LEU A 458 0.69 12.25 9.89
CA LEU A 458 0.88 12.81 8.53
C LEU A 458 2.25 12.42 7.96
N ALA A 459 3.31 12.59 8.73
CA ALA A 459 4.67 12.27 8.28
C ALA A 459 4.85 10.75 8.07
N GLU A 460 4.32 9.92 8.98
CA GLU A 460 4.39 8.47 8.91
C GLU A 460 3.59 7.94 7.71
N GLY A 461 2.39 8.47 7.46
CA GLY A 461 1.58 8.10 6.30
C GLY A 461 2.29 8.40 4.98
N ALA A 462 2.90 9.59 4.84
CA ALA A 462 3.73 9.90 3.67
C ALA A 462 4.89 8.91 3.49
N LYS A 463 5.57 8.56 4.58
CA LYS A 463 6.69 7.60 4.56
C LYS A 463 6.23 6.20 4.16
N THR A 464 5.12 5.73 4.71
CA THR A 464 4.52 4.42 4.38
C THR A 464 4.07 4.34 2.92
N ALA A 465 3.70 5.48 2.30
CA ALA A 465 3.33 5.54 0.90
C ALA A 465 4.50 5.43 -0.08
N LEU A 466 5.76 5.66 0.36
CA LEU A 466 6.93 5.69 -0.52
C LEU A 466 7.11 4.40 -1.33
N PRO A 467 7.20 3.20 -0.72
CA PRO A 467 7.42 1.98 -1.49
C PRO A 467 6.25 1.68 -2.44
N VAL A 468 5.02 1.97 -2.03
CA VAL A 468 3.82 1.73 -2.83
C VAL A 468 3.80 2.63 -4.07
N GLY A 469 4.01 3.93 -3.89
CA GLY A 469 3.99 4.89 -5.00
C GLY A 469 5.12 4.68 -6.00
N ILE A 470 6.31 4.31 -5.51
CA ILE A 470 7.46 4.01 -6.38
C ILE A 470 7.26 2.70 -7.13
N ALA A 471 6.66 1.69 -6.50
CA ALA A 471 6.25 0.46 -7.18
C ALA A 471 5.28 0.75 -8.32
N CYS A 472 4.28 1.61 -8.07
CA CYS A 472 3.32 2.05 -9.09
C CYS A 472 4.01 2.80 -10.25
N ALA A 473 5.00 3.65 -9.94
CA ALA A 473 5.71 4.41 -10.97
C ALA A 473 6.58 3.54 -11.87
N ILE A 474 7.38 2.63 -11.30
CA ILE A 474 8.28 1.79 -12.10
C ILE A 474 7.53 0.72 -12.90
N VAL A 475 6.44 0.16 -12.37
CA VAL A 475 5.63 -0.80 -13.12
C VAL A 475 4.88 -0.13 -14.27
N GLY A 476 4.65 1.17 -14.20
CA GLY A 476 4.15 1.96 -15.33
C GLY A 476 5.01 1.82 -16.58
N ILE A 477 6.33 1.65 -16.44
CA ILE A 477 7.24 1.38 -17.57
C ILE A 477 6.89 0.05 -18.23
N VAL A 478 6.58 -0.98 -17.44
CA VAL A 478 6.17 -2.29 -17.96
C VAL A 478 4.84 -2.18 -18.72
N ILE A 479 3.85 -1.48 -18.13
CA ILE A 479 2.55 -1.25 -18.79
C ILE A 479 2.76 -0.50 -20.11
N GLY A 480 3.48 0.62 -20.07
CA GLY A 480 3.75 1.41 -21.28
C GLY A 480 4.45 0.60 -22.37
N THR A 481 5.35 -0.31 -21.99
CA THR A 481 5.97 -1.25 -22.93
C THR A 481 4.96 -2.25 -23.51
N LEU A 482 4.15 -2.88 -22.64
CA LEU A 482 3.13 -3.85 -23.06
C LEU A 482 2.13 -3.24 -24.04
N THR A 483 1.70 -2.00 -23.77
CA THR A 483 0.76 -1.27 -24.61
C THR A 483 1.40 -0.82 -25.92
N LEU A 484 2.60 -0.24 -25.86
CA LEU A 484 3.30 0.27 -27.04
C LEU A 484 3.62 -0.85 -28.02
N THR A 485 4.10 -1.99 -27.54
CA THR A 485 4.58 -3.11 -28.37
C THR A 485 3.51 -4.14 -28.70
N GLY A 486 2.41 -4.20 -27.93
CA GLY A 486 1.36 -5.20 -28.09
C GLY A 486 1.75 -6.62 -27.64
N ILE A 487 2.90 -6.81 -26.98
CA ILE A 487 3.39 -8.14 -26.57
C ILE A 487 2.45 -8.87 -25.60
N ALA A 488 1.64 -8.12 -24.84
CA ALA A 488 0.65 -8.71 -23.92
C ALA A 488 -0.33 -9.63 -24.66
N SER A 489 -0.82 -9.21 -25.83
CA SER A 489 -1.72 -10.02 -26.65
C SER A 489 -1.04 -11.28 -27.19
N THR A 490 0.23 -11.18 -27.55
CA THR A 490 1.03 -12.33 -28.02
C THR A 490 1.20 -13.40 -26.94
N ILE A 491 1.55 -12.98 -25.72
CA ILE A 491 1.66 -13.92 -24.58
C ILE A 491 0.28 -14.49 -24.22
N GLY A 492 -0.77 -13.66 -24.28
CA GLY A 492 -2.15 -14.09 -24.05
C GLY A 492 -2.59 -15.22 -24.97
N GLN A 493 -2.19 -15.20 -26.26
CA GLN A 493 -2.49 -16.27 -27.22
C GLN A 493 -1.89 -17.62 -26.83
N VAL A 494 -0.74 -17.63 -26.15
CA VAL A 494 -0.15 -18.87 -25.61
C VAL A 494 -1.07 -19.45 -24.52
N ILE A 495 -1.57 -18.63 -23.62
CA ILE A 495 -2.52 -19.06 -22.55
C ILE A 495 -3.81 -19.59 -23.20
N ILE A 496 -4.33 -18.91 -24.21
CA ILE A 496 -5.54 -19.31 -24.95
C ILE A 496 -5.32 -20.65 -25.65
N SER A 497 -4.17 -20.84 -26.31
CA SER A 497 -3.89 -22.08 -27.03
C SER A 497 -3.89 -23.31 -26.12
N VAL A 498 -3.36 -23.16 -24.92
CA VAL A 498 -3.40 -24.18 -23.86
C VAL A 498 -4.84 -24.37 -23.35
N GLY A 499 -5.58 -23.26 -23.17
CA GLY A 499 -6.93 -23.25 -22.63
C GLY A 499 -8.01 -23.85 -23.52
N LYS A 500 -7.80 -23.86 -24.83
CA LYS A 500 -8.70 -24.54 -25.77
C LYS A 500 -8.86 -26.02 -25.45
N SER A 501 -7.85 -26.65 -24.85
CA SER A 501 -7.92 -28.03 -24.40
C SER A 501 -8.49 -28.19 -22.98
N SER A 502 -8.26 -27.25 -22.08
CA SER A 502 -8.73 -27.29 -20.70
C SER A 502 -8.59 -25.93 -20.00
N ILE A 503 -9.71 -25.33 -19.59
CA ILE A 503 -9.72 -24.11 -18.75
C ILE A 503 -8.94 -24.33 -17.44
N PHE A 504 -9.05 -25.51 -16.83
CA PHE A 504 -8.31 -25.84 -15.61
C PHE A 504 -6.80 -25.71 -15.80
N LEU A 505 -6.29 -26.22 -16.93
CA LEU A 505 -4.84 -26.15 -17.25
C LEU A 505 -4.38 -24.70 -17.45
N SER A 506 -5.19 -23.85 -18.08
CA SER A 506 -4.90 -22.42 -18.21
C SER A 506 -4.91 -21.70 -16.87
N LEU A 507 -5.81 -22.03 -15.96
CA LEU A 507 -5.81 -21.50 -14.61
C LEU A 507 -4.56 -21.93 -13.82
N VAL A 508 -4.16 -23.20 -13.93
CA VAL A 508 -2.90 -23.70 -13.33
C VAL A 508 -1.69 -22.98 -13.91
N LEU A 509 -1.63 -22.79 -15.22
CA LEU A 509 -0.54 -22.05 -15.86
C LEU A 509 -0.51 -20.59 -15.39
N THR A 510 -1.66 -19.92 -15.33
CA THR A 510 -1.79 -18.56 -14.80
C THR A 510 -1.35 -18.48 -13.34
N MET A 511 -1.71 -19.44 -12.51
CA MET A 511 -1.26 -19.54 -11.12
C MET A 511 0.27 -19.63 -11.04
N ILE A 512 0.88 -20.52 -11.82
CA ILE A 512 2.34 -20.71 -11.83
C ILE A 512 3.03 -19.43 -12.31
N ILE A 513 2.53 -18.79 -13.36
CA ILE A 513 3.06 -17.52 -13.87
C ILE A 513 2.95 -16.42 -12.80
N SER A 514 1.80 -16.31 -12.13
CA SER A 514 1.59 -15.32 -11.05
C SER A 514 2.55 -15.52 -9.88
N LEU A 515 2.78 -16.78 -9.49
CA LEU A 515 3.74 -17.11 -8.43
C LEU A 515 5.18 -16.80 -8.84
N ILE A 516 5.59 -17.19 -10.05
CA ILE A 516 6.97 -16.96 -10.53
C ILE A 516 7.25 -15.47 -10.72
N LEU A 517 6.35 -14.74 -11.38
CA LEU A 517 6.51 -13.30 -11.60
C LEU A 517 6.46 -12.51 -10.28
N GLY A 518 5.72 -13.01 -9.29
CA GLY A 518 5.64 -12.39 -7.98
C GLY A 518 6.82 -12.63 -7.05
N MET A 519 7.70 -13.59 -7.39
CA MET A 519 8.87 -13.85 -6.56
C MET A 519 9.83 -12.66 -6.55
N GLY A 520 9.89 -11.96 -5.43
CA GLY A 520 10.82 -10.83 -5.24
C GLY A 520 10.35 -9.49 -5.75
N ILE A 521 9.09 -9.37 -6.14
CA ILE A 521 8.44 -8.09 -6.41
C ILE A 521 7.19 -7.94 -5.55
N PRO A 522 6.86 -6.73 -5.08
CA PRO A 522 5.65 -6.52 -4.29
C PRO A 522 4.37 -6.89 -5.03
N THR A 523 3.30 -7.14 -4.26
CA THR A 523 1.99 -7.60 -4.77
C THR A 523 1.42 -6.71 -5.88
N ILE A 524 1.60 -5.37 -5.80
CA ILE A 524 1.07 -4.43 -6.80
C ILE A 524 1.67 -4.64 -8.18
N PRO A 525 3.01 -4.59 -8.36
CA PRO A 525 3.64 -4.88 -9.65
C PRO A 525 3.29 -6.26 -10.19
N ASN A 526 3.31 -7.28 -9.32
CA ASN A 526 2.96 -8.64 -9.72
C ASN A 526 1.54 -8.71 -10.30
N TYR A 527 0.55 -8.17 -9.58
CA TYR A 527 -0.83 -8.12 -10.07
C TYR A 527 -0.93 -7.41 -11.42
N ILE A 528 -0.33 -6.23 -11.56
CA ILE A 528 -0.44 -5.42 -12.76
C ILE A 528 0.15 -6.15 -13.97
N ILE A 529 1.35 -6.69 -13.84
CA ILE A 529 2.03 -7.40 -14.95
C ILE A 529 1.25 -8.65 -15.34
N THR A 530 0.86 -9.45 -14.36
CA THR A 530 0.19 -10.74 -14.62
C THR A 530 -1.23 -10.54 -15.12
N SER A 531 -1.98 -9.57 -14.58
CA SER A 531 -3.35 -9.31 -15.01
C SER A 531 -3.43 -8.72 -16.42
N ALA A 532 -2.46 -7.90 -16.83
CA ALA A 532 -2.39 -7.36 -18.18
C ALA A 532 -2.24 -8.45 -19.24
N VAL A 533 -1.61 -9.56 -18.89
CA VAL A 533 -1.41 -10.72 -19.80
C VAL A 533 -2.52 -11.75 -19.64
N ALA A 534 -2.80 -12.18 -18.41
CA ALA A 534 -3.72 -13.29 -18.14
C ALA A 534 -5.19 -12.87 -18.19
N GLY A 535 -5.52 -11.61 -17.83
CA GLY A 535 -6.88 -11.13 -17.80
C GLY A 535 -7.63 -11.28 -19.13
N PRO A 536 -7.14 -10.67 -20.22
CA PRO A 536 -7.73 -10.82 -21.56
C PRO A 536 -7.77 -12.27 -22.03
N ALA A 537 -6.71 -13.05 -21.80
CA ALA A 537 -6.64 -14.44 -22.23
C ALA A 537 -7.69 -15.34 -21.55
N LEU A 538 -7.88 -15.19 -20.24
CA LEU A 538 -8.88 -15.93 -19.49
C LEU A 538 -10.30 -15.47 -19.84
N LEU A 539 -10.50 -14.22 -20.20
CA LEU A 539 -11.79 -13.70 -20.68
C LEU A 539 -12.20 -14.37 -21.98
N GLU A 540 -11.28 -14.54 -22.95
CA GLU A 540 -11.54 -15.27 -24.21
C GLU A 540 -11.90 -16.75 -23.95
N LEU A 541 -11.40 -17.34 -22.87
CA LEU A 541 -11.75 -18.69 -22.45
C LEU A 541 -13.08 -18.76 -21.66
N GLY A 542 -13.81 -17.63 -21.53
CA GLY A 542 -15.11 -17.55 -20.87
C GLY A 542 -15.06 -17.29 -19.36
N VAL A 543 -13.88 -17.00 -18.77
CA VAL A 543 -13.76 -16.62 -17.37
C VAL A 543 -14.08 -15.12 -17.22
N PRO A 544 -15.07 -14.72 -16.38
CA PRO A 544 -15.37 -13.30 -16.18
C PRO A 544 -14.13 -12.50 -15.74
N LEU A 545 -13.99 -11.28 -16.28
CA LEU A 545 -12.76 -10.49 -16.12
C LEU A 545 -12.43 -10.21 -14.65
N ILE A 546 -13.44 -9.89 -13.82
CA ILE A 546 -13.24 -9.67 -12.37
C ILE A 546 -12.73 -10.94 -11.66
N VAL A 547 -13.20 -12.13 -12.10
CA VAL A 547 -12.76 -13.42 -11.54
C VAL A 547 -11.31 -13.70 -11.94
N SER A 548 -10.95 -13.44 -13.19
CA SER A 548 -9.58 -13.58 -13.68
C SER A 548 -8.60 -12.68 -12.92
N HIS A 549 -8.98 -11.41 -12.71
CA HIS A 549 -8.18 -10.45 -11.96
C HIS A 549 -8.07 -10.81 -10.47
N MET A 550 -9.16 -11.28 -9.85
CA MET A 550 -9.14 -11.73 -8.46
C MET A 550 -8.29 -12.99 -8.29
N PHE A 551 -8.31 -13.91 -9.27
CA PHE A 551 -7.47 -15.09 -9.28
C PHE A 551 -5.98 -14.74 -9.33
N VAL A 552 -5.59 -13.84 -10.22
CA VAL A 552 -4.22 -13.32 -10.32
C VAL A 552 -3.81 -12.62 -9.02
N PHE A 553 -4.69 -11.81 -8.45
CA PHE A 553 -4.42 -11.11 -7.20
C PHE A 553 -4.21 -12.08 -6.02
N TYR A 554 -5.05 -13.11 -5.92
CA TYR A 554 -4.93 -14.13 -4.88
C TYR A 554 -3.57 -14.84 -4.91
N PHE A 555 -3.14 -15.30 -6.08
CA PHE A 555 -1.83 -15.95 -6.23
C PHE A 555 -0.67 -14.97 -6.17
N GLY A 556 -0.89 -13.71 -6.54
CA GLY A 556 0.07 -12.64 -6.34
C GLY A 556 0.42 -12.40 -4.87
N ILE A 557 -0.56 -12.46 -3.98
CA ILE A 557 -0.36 -12.40 -2.53
C ILE A 557 0.44 -13.60 -2.02
N LEU A 558 0.14 -14.80 -2.52
CA LEU A 558 0.85 -16.01 -2.14
C LEU A 558 2.32 -16.01 -2.60
N ALA A 559 2.65 -15.29 -3.67
CA ALA A 559 4.02 -15.15 -4.13
C ALA A 559 4.93 -14.48 -3.07
N ASP A 560 4.40 -13.51 -2.30
CA ASP A 560 5.10 -12.85 -1.20
C ASP A 560 5.37 -13.77 0.02
N LEU A 561 4.75 -14.96 0.04
CA LEU A 561 4.97 -16.03 1.02
C LEU A 561 5.81 -17.18 0.47
N THR A 562 6.06 -17.20 -0.85
CA THR A 562 6.67 -18.35 -1.54
C THR A 562 8.18 -18.16 -1.69
N PRO A 563 9.00 -19.18 -1.33
CA PRO A 563 10.43 -19.15 -1.63
C PRO A 563 10.67 -19.01 -3.16
N PRO A 564 11.80 -18.39 -3.57
CA PRO A 564 13.01 -18.11 -2.78
C PRO A 564 13.02 -16.76 -2.05
N VAL A 565 12.10 -15.82 -2.33
CA VAL A 565 12.19 -14.46 -1.76
C VAL A 565 11.28 -14.27 -0.53
N ALA A 566 10.00 -14.69 -0.58
CA ALA A 566 9.08 -14.72 0.56
C ALA A 566 9.14 -13.46 1.45
N LEU A 567 8.89 -12.26 0.89
CA LEU A 567 9.09 -10.95 1.54
C LEU A 567 8.45 -10.85 2.94
N ALA A 568 7.24 -11.38 3.10
CA ALA A 568 6.54 -11.36 4.38
C ALA A 568 7.21 -12.25 5.44
N CYS A 569 7.76 -13.40 5.02
CA CYS A 569 8.50 -14.29 5.91
C CYS A 569 9.82 -13.66 6.35
N PHE A 570 10.52 -12.96 5.45
CA PHE A 570 11.73 -12.22 5.79
C PHE A 570 11.47 -11.07 6.77
N ALA A 571 10.32 -10.40 6.67
CA ALA A 571 9.91 -9.40 7.64
C ALA A 571 9.58 -10.00 9.02
N ALA A 572 9.00 -11.20 9.08
CA ALA A 572 8.68 -11.89 10.31
C ALA A 572 9.90 -12.51 11.02
N ALA A 573 10.90 -12.96 10.26
CA ALA A 573 12.04 -13.71 10.76
C ALA A 573 12.87 -12.98 11.85
N PRO A 574 13.22 -11.69 11.71
CA PRO A 574 13.92 -10.94 12.76
C PRO A 574 13.13 -10.84 14.06
N ILE A 575 11.79 -10.63 13.94
CA ILE A 575 10.89 -10.53 15.10
C ILE A 575 10.80 -11.90 15.79
N ALA A 576 10.72 -12.97 15.01
CA ALA A 576 10.72 -14.34 15.52
C ALA A 576 12.09 -14.78 16.07
N LYS A 577 13.17 -14.04 15.77
CA LYS A 577 14.56 -14.41 16.07
C LYS A 577 14.97 -15.74 15.39
N GLU A 578 14.56 -15.88 14.14
CA GLU A 578 14.88 -17.03 13.28
C GLU A 578 15.69 -16.57 12.07
N LYS A 579 16.33 -17.53 11.40
CA LYS A 579 16.91 -17.28 10.07
C LYS A 579 15.77 -17.28 9.06
N GLY A 580 15.72 -16.25 8.22
CA GLY A 580 14.71 -16.08 7.17
C GLY A 580 14.76 -17.18 6.10
#